data_e3cd0d42b2cb6feab7f2a38213e85e7f
#
_entry.id   e3cd0d42b2cb6feab7f2a38213e85e7f
#
_cell.length_a   1.000
_cell.length_b   1.000
_cell.length_c   1.000
_cell.angle_alpha   90.00
_cell.angle_beta   90.00
_cell.angle_gamma   90.00
#
_symmetry.space_group_name_H-M   'P 1'
#
loop_
_entity.id
_entity.type
_entity.pdbx_description
1 polymer ?
#
loop_
_entity_poly.entity_id
_entity_poly.type
_entity_poly.pdbx_seq_one_letter_code
_entity_poly.pdbx_strand_id
1 'polypeptide(L)'
;NAVAKALGDAGLTVSCIDVKDEKIDELDQREIDVAFIALHGYFGEDGGVQQLLESKGILYTGSGISASKLAMDKVATKKRFIEAGLQAPNYVAVTEFQELSEIQHEVMRLGLPVVLKPTRNGSSIGISIIKDITHLQVALKKAFEFGYEVLIEKYIRGREFTVGILDDKALPIIEIKPAMEFFSYDAKYTDNRTEYLIVEKTAGAHDRRTANSLREFGLLTSSLYAEAQEVALHAHRVLGCRGFSRVDMLLDGKNKL
;
A
#
# COMPACT_ATOMS: atom_id res chain seq x y z
N ASN A 1 10.72 -17.84 -5.97
CA ASN A 1 12.00 -18.24 -6.56
C ASN A 1 12.38 -17.62 -7.89
N ALA A 2 11.54 -16.75 -8.46
CA ALA A 2 11.86 -16.04 -9.69
C ALA A 2 13.08 -15.11 -9.51
N VAL A 3 13.16 -14.42 -8.37
CA VAL A 3 14.29 -13.53 -8.05
C VAL A 3 15.61 -14.30 -7.96
N ALA A 4 15.62 -15.42 -7.21
CA ALA A 4 16.81 -16.25 -7.07
C ALA A 4 17.29 -16.77 -8.43
N LYS A 5 16.35 -17.18 -9.29
CA LYS A 5 16.68 -17.61 -10.64
C LYS A 5 17.29 -16.47 -11.46
N ALA A 6 16.65 -15.29 -11.46
CA ALA A 6 17.12 -14.13 -12.23
C ALA A 6 18.51 -13.66 -11.79
N LEU A 7 18.80 -13.66 -10.49
CA LEU A 7 20.11 -13.31 -9.96
C LEU A 7 21.16 -14.36 -10.35
N GLY A 8 20.83 -15.66 -10.27
CA GLY A 8 21.71 -16.74 -10.71
C GLY A 8 22.00 -16.69 -12.20
N ASP A 9 20.99 -16.43 -13.04
CA ASP A 9 21.14 -16.25 -14.49
C ASP A 9 22.04 -15.03 -14.83
N ALA A 10 22.08 -14.03 -13.93
CA ALA A 10 22.99 -12.88 -14.02
C ALA A 10 24.42 -13.16 -13.51
N GLY A 11 24.73 -14.39 -13.11
CA GLY A 11 26.06 -14.80 -12.66
C GLY A 11 26.35 -14.54 -11.17
N LEU A 12 25.35 -14.22 -10.36
CA LEU A 12 25.52 -14.04 -8.93
C LEU A 12 25.41 -15.36 -8.18
N THR A 13 26.19 -15.53 -7.11
CA THR A 13 26.03 -16.65 -6.18
C THR A 13 24.83 -16.35 -5.26
N VAL A 14 23.79 -17.16 -5.33
CA VAL A 14 22.54 -16.93 -4.62
C VAL A 14 22.29 -18.01 -3.57
N SER A 15 22.07 -17.58 -2.33
CA SER A 15 21.58 -18.42 -1.25
C SER A 15 20.17 -18.00 -0.87
N CYS A 16 19.22 -18.94 -0.88
CA CYS A 16 17.87 -18.69 -0.38
C CYS A 16 17.81 -19.03 1.11
N ILE A 17 17.34 -18.09 1.90
CA ILE A 17 17.17 -18.24 3.36
C ILE A 17 15.69 -18.08 3.66
N ASP A 18 15.11 -19.07 4.32
CA ASP A 18 13.74 -19.00 4.83
C ASP A 18 13.75 -18.47 6.26
N VAL A 19 12.97 -17.43 6.50
CA VAL A 19 12.93 -16.77 7.81
C VAL A 19 11.81 -17.38 8.64
N LYS A 20 12.17 -17.94 9.80
CA LYS A 20 11.23 -18.50 10.76
C LYS A 20 11.36 -17.76 12.11
N ASP A 21 10.23 -17.45 12.71
CA ASP A 21 10.16 -16.84 14.05
C ASP A 21 11.06 -15.60 14.22
N GLU A 22 11.14 -14.74 13.18
CA GLU A 22 11.95 -13.50 13.16
C GLU A 22 13.47 -13.74 13.38
N LYS A 23 13.93 -14.97 13.25
CA LYS A 23 15.33 -15.36 13.40
C LYS A 23 15.90 -15.77 12.06
N ILE A 24 17.12 -15.35 11.83
CA ILE A 24 17.92 -15.72 10.66
C ILE A 24 19.29 -16.21 11.16
N ASP A 25 19.29 -17.33 11.87
CA ASP A 25 20.50 -17.89 12.47
C ASP A 25 21.56 -18.26 11.40
N GLU A 26 21.11 -18.53 10.19
CA GLU A 26 21.97 -18.86 9.06
C GLU A 26 22.83 -17.68 8.56
N LEU A 27 22.47 -16.42 8.88
CA LEU A 27 23.26 -15.25 8.51
C LEU A 27 24.62 -15.20 9.19
N ASP A 28 24.77 -15.77 10.39
CA ASP A 28 26.02 -15.78 11.13
C ASP A 28 27.03 -16.79 10.58
N GLN A 29 26.59 -17.68 9.72
CA GLN A 29 27.40 -18.79 9.19
C GLN A 29 27.81 -18.58 7.72
N ARG A 30 27.37 -17.49 7.07
CA ARG A 30 27.58 -17.25 5.64
C ARG A 30 28.18 -15.89 5.39
N GLU A 31 29.11 -15.82 4.45
CA GLU A 31 29.53 -14.55 3.85
C GLU A 31 28.45 -14.08 2.89
N ILE A 32 27.82 -12.95 3.20
CA ILE A 32 26.73 -12.34 2.42
C ILE A 32 27.10 -10.90 2.12
N ASP A 33 27.23 -10.58 0.84
CA ASP A 33 27.51 -9.22 0.40
C ASP A 33 26.25 -8.35 0.46
N VAL A 34 25.11 -8.88 -0.01
CA VAL A 34 23.83 -8.15 -0.09
C VAL A 34 22.67 -9.11 0.13
N ALA A 35 21.72 -8.72 0.95
CA ALA A 35 20.44 -9.41 1.13
C ALA A 35 19.36 -8.80 0.23
N PHE A 36 18.75 -9.61 -0.64
CA PHE A 36 17.50 -9.24 -1.30
C PHE A 36 16.32 -9.63 -0.41
N ILE A 37 15.61 -8.62 0.12
CA ILE A 37 14.48 -8.85 1.01
C ILE A 37 13.25 -9.20 0.16
N ALA A 38 12.78 -10.46 0.26
CA ALA A 38 11.57 -10.98 -0.39
C ALA A 38 10.51 -11.41 0.62
N LEU A 39 10.55 -10.82 1.81
CA LEU A 39 9.60 -11.06 2.90
C LEU A 39 8.39 -10.13 2.76
N HIS A 40 7.24 -10.57 3.28
CA HIS A 40 6.00 -9.81 3.29
C HIS A 40 5.46 -9.63 4.72
N GLY A 41 4.75 -8.52 4.95
CA GLY A 41 4.06 -8.24 6.20
C GLY A 41 4.98 -7.93 7.37
N TYR A 42 4.55 -8.33 8.56
CA TYR A 42 5.28 -8.15 9.80
C TYR A 42 6.71 -8.71 9.70
N PHE A 43 7.67 -8.06 10.34
CA PHE A 43 9.10 -8.28 10.26
C PHE A 43 9.73 -8.01 8.89
N GLY A 44 9.08 -8.38 7.78
CA GLY A 44 9.62 -8.23 6.43
C GLY A 44 9.51 -6.80 5.87
N GLU A 45 8.42 -6.10 6.16
CA GLU A 45 8.10 -4.80 5.57
C GLU A 45 8.06 -3.65 6.59
N ASP A 46 8.15 -3.94 7.88
CA ASP A 46 8.00 -2.96 8.98
C ASP A 46 9.32 -2.43 9.55
N GLY A 47 10.45 -2.78 8.96
CA GLY A 47 11.77 -2.39 9.41
C GLY A 47 12.45 -3.43 10.32
N GLY A 48 11.79 -4.52 10.68
CA GLY A 48 12.34 -5.57 11.55
C GLY A 48 13.54 -6.27 10.93
N VAL A 49 13.39 -6.83 9.73
CA VAL A 49 14.49 -7.50 9.03
C VAL A 49 15.62 -6.54 8.67
N GLN A 50 15.29 -5.29 8.32
CA GLN A 50 16.29 -4.25 8.04
C GLN A 50 17.13 -3.97 9.29
N GLN A 51 16.50 -3.89 10.46
CA GLN A 51 17.21 -3.69 11.73
C GLN A 51 18.15 -4.86 12.05
N LEU A 52 17.71 -6.10 11.79
CA LEU A 52 18.53 -7.28 11.97
C LEU A 52 19.75 -7.25 11.02
N LEU A 53 19.55 -6.98 9.74
CA LEU A 53 20.63 -6.93 8.75
C LEU A 53 21.64 -5.81 9.05
N GLU A 54 21.17 -4.62 9.46
CA GLU A 54 22.05 -3.52 9.88
C GLU A 54 22.88 -3.89 11.12
N SER A 55 22.30 -4.60 12.09
CA SER A 55 23.02 -5.06 13.29
C SER A 55 24.16 -6.05 12.97
N LYS A 56 24.08 -6.71 11.82
CA LYS A 56 25.09 -7.66 11.32
C LYS A 56 26.01 -7.06 10.25
N GLY A 57 25.83 -5.77 9.90
CA GLY A 57 26.61 -5.09 8.87
C GLY A 57 26.32 -5.59 7.45
N ILE A 58 25.20 -6.24 7.21
CA ILE A 58 24.81 -6.79 5.91
C ILE A 58 24.04 -5.73 5.13
N LEU A 59 24.49 -5.41 3.92
CA LEU A 59 23.75 -4.55 3.00
C LEU A 59 22.46 -5.24 2.52
N TYR A 60 21.44 -4.44 2.19
CA TYR A 60 20.16 -4.98 1.71
C TYR A 60 19.50 -4.05 0.69
N THR A 61 18.61 -4.64 -0.12
CA THR A 61 17.82 -3.92 -1.12
C THR A 61 16.57 -3.30 -0.50
N GLY A 62 16.13 -2.17 -1.07
CA GLY A 62 14.90 -1.49 -0.65
C GLY A 62 15.11 -0.45 0.45
N SER A 63 14.00 -0.04 1.05
CA SER A 63 13.94 1.05 2.03
C SER A 63 14.55 0.67 3.38
N GLY A 64 15.10 1.66 4.08
CA GLY A 64 15.70 1.48 5.41
C GLY A 64 14.65 1.39 6.52
N ILE A 65 15.12 1.16 7.75
CA ILE A 65 14.30 0.92 8.96
C ILE A 65 13.22 1.99 9.13
N SER A 66 13.62 3.27 9.14
CA SER A 66 12.70 4.38 9.44
C SER A 66 11.61 4.53 8.37
N ALA A 67 11.96 4.41 7.09
CA ALA A 67 11.02 4.52 5.98
C ALA A 67 10.04 3.33 5.98
N SER A 68 10.52 2.12 6.23
CA SER A 68 9.69 0.91 6.32
C SER A 68 8.70 0.99 7.49
N LYS A 69 9.16 1.39 8.68
CA LYS A 69 8.29 1.63 9.85
C LYS A 69 7.21 2.68 9.56
N LEU A 70 7.61 3.80 8.94
CA LEU A 70 6.70 4.88 8.60
C LEU A 70 5.66 4.43 7.55
N ALA A 71 6.09 3.74 6.49
CA ALA A 71 5.21 3.26 5.43
C ALA A 71 4.20 2.20 5.91
N MET A 72 4.59 1.38 6.89
CA MET A 72 3.71 0.37 7.47
C MET A 72 2.62 1.00 8.36
N ASP A 73 2.88 2.11 9.03
CA ASP A 73 1.93 2.82 9.89
C ASP A 73 1.06 3.78 9.06
N LYS A 74 -0.19 3.37 8.80
CA LYS A 74 -1.11 4.12 7.94
C LYS A 74 -1.46 5.50 8.47
N VAL A 75 -1.53 5.68 9.80
CA VAL A 75 -1.82 6.98 10.42
C VAL A 75 -0.63 7.91 10.28
N ALA A 76 0.56 7.43 10.58
CA ALA A 76 1.79 8.19 10.43
C ALA A 76 2.06 8.56 8.96
N THR A 77 1.86 7.61 8.04
CA THR A 77 1.94 7.84 6.58
C THR A 77 0.99 8.95 6.14
N LYS A 78 -0.30 8.89 6.53
CA LYS A 78 -1.28 9.92 6.16
C LYS A 78 -0.92 11.30 6.69
N LYS A 79 -0.49 11.39 7.95
CA LYS A 79 -0.01 12.66 8.52
C LYS A 79 1.12 13.22 7.68
N ARG A 80 2.11 12.40 7.34
CA ARG A 80 3.27 12.79 6.55
C ARG A 80 2.89 13.23 5.14
N PHE A 81 1.95 12.53 4.51
CA PHE A 81 1.44 12.91 3.18
C PHE A 81 0.72 14.27 3.21
N ILE A 82 -0.18 14.49 4.18
CA ILE A 82 -0.91 15.75 4.33
C ILE A 82 0.06 16.92 4.58
N GLU A 83 1.05 16.76 5.47
CA GLU A 83 2.10 17.75 5.73
C GLU A 83 2.89 18.11 4.47
N ALA A 84 3.09 17.16 3.57
CA ALA A 84 3.78 17.35 2.29
C ALA A 84 2.86 17.82 1.14
N GLY A 85 1.59 18.10 1.42
CA GLY A 85 0.61 18.56 0.42
C GLY A 85 0.03 17.45 -0.47
N LEU A 86 0.31 16.18 -0.18
CA LEU A 86 -0.33 15.05 -0.85
C LEU A 86 -1.75 14.86 -0.33
N GLN A 87 -2.65 14.45 -1.23
CA GLN A 87 -4.03 14.19 -0.87
C GLN A 87 -4.18 12.82 -0.21
N ALA A 88 -5.04 12.75 0.80
CA ALA A 88 -5.44 11.50 1.44
C ALA A 88 -6.93 11.60 1.84
N PRO A 89 -7.66 10.49 1.87
CA PRO A 89 -9.03 10.49 2.38
C PRO A 89 -9.10 11.04 3.80
N ASN A 90 -10.14 11.83 4.11
CA ASN A 90 -10.42 12.26 5.47
C ASN A 90 -10.52 11.04 6.38
N TYR A 91 -9.96 11.13 7.58
CA TYR A 91 -9.87 10.01 8.49
C TYR A 91 -9.92 10.42 9.96
N VAL A 92 -10.18 9.45 10.82
CA VAL A 92 -9.93 9.48 12.25
C VAL A 92 -9.14 8.24 12.65
N ALA A 93 -8.26 8.37 13.62
CA ALA A 93 -7.60 7.25 14.27
C ALA A 93 -8.26 7.04 15.64
N VAL A 94 -8.67 5.82 15.90
CA VAL A 94 -9.37 5.45 17.14
C VAL A 94 -8.65 4.30 17.83
N THR A 95 -8.75 4.25 19.14
CA THR A 95 -8.14 3.20 19.97
C THR A 95 -9.21 2.37 20.67
N GLU A 96 -8.87 1.17 21.10
CA GLU A 96 -9.76 0.28 21.85
C GLU A 96 -10.20 0.83 23.22
N PHE A 97 -9.52 1.88 23.71
CA PHE A 97 -9.83 2.53 24.99
C PHE A 97 -10.87 3.66 24.89
N GLN A 98 -11.29 4.02 23.66
CA GLN A 98 -12.30 5.05 23.44
C GLN A 98 -13.70 4.48 23.54
N GLU A 99 -14.62 5.29 24.05
CA GLU A 99 -16.03 4.93 24.12
C GLU A 99 -16.66 4.82 22.73
N LEU A 100 -17.49 3.79 22.52
CA LEU A 100 -18.14 3.53 21.23
C LEU A 100 -18.95 4.73 20.75
N SER A 101 -19.60 5.46 21.64
CA SER A 101 -20.40 6.66 21.32
C SER A 101 -19.55 7.78 20.73
N GLU A 102 -18.33 7.97 21.23
CA GLU A 102 -17.39 8.95 20.71
C GLU A 102 -16.94 8.54 19.29
N ILE A 103 -16.58 7.26 19.10
CA ILE A 103 -16.20 6.74 17.81
C ILE A 103 -17.37 6.89 16.80
N GLN A 104 -18.59 6.58 17.21
CA GLN A 104 -19.77 6.77 16.37
C GLN A 104 -19.93 8.22 15.93
N HIS A 105 -19.74 9.18 16.83
CA HIS A 105 -19.83 10.60 16.52
C HIS A 105 -18.78 11.00 15.44
N GLU A 106 -17.53 10.57 15.58
CA GLU A 106 -16.48 10.84 14.61
C GLU A 106 -16.79 10.20 13.24
N VAL A 107 -17.30 8.97 13.22
CA VAL A 107 -17.69 8.29 11.98
C VAL A 107 -18.84 9.03 11.29
N MET A 108 -19.83 9.49 12.04
CA MET A 108 -20.94 10.27 11.47
C MET A 108 -20.47 11.62 10.92
N ARG A 109 -19.45 12.23 11.53
CA ARG A 109 -18.82 13.46 11.02
C ARG A 109 -18.05 13.21 9.71
N LEU A 110 -17.36 12.07 9.57
CA LEU A 110 -16.75 11.66 8.30
C LEU A 110 -17.81 11.38 7.22
N GLY A 111 -18.99 10.92 7.63
CA GLY A 111 -20.08 10.50 6.76
C GLY A 111 -19.87 9.13 6.13
N LEU A 112 -20.90 8.29 6.17
CA LEU A 112 -20.89 6.96 5.56
C LEU A 112 -20.89 7.03 4.02
N PRO A 113 -20.38 6.00 3.35
CA PRO A 113 -19.68 4.87 3.90
C PRO A 113 -18.24 5.22 4.33
N VAL A 114 -17.70 4.42 5.27
CA VAL A 114 -16.30 4.51 5.73
C VAL A 114 -15.59 3.17 5.63
N VAL A 115 -14.26 3.20 5.64
CA VAL A 115 -13.41 2.00 5.66
C VAL A 115 -12.64 1.97 6.96
N LEU A 116 -12.73 0.85 7.67
CA LEU A 116 -11.95 0.57 8.86
C LEU A 116 -10.73 -0.28 8.48
N LYS A 117 -9.56 0.09 9.00
CA LYS A 117 -8.30 -0.61 8.71
C LYS A 117 -7.45 -0.67 9.99
N PRO A 118 -6.93 -1.83 10.39
CA PRO A 118 -5.86 -1.88 11.38
C PRO A 118 -4.67 -1.02 10.90
N THR A 119 -4.07 -0.24 11.80
CA THR A 119 -3.07 0.78 11.40
C THR A 119 -1.79 0.18 10.86
N ARG A 120 -1.37 -0.98 11.33
CA ARG A 120 -0.04 -1.56 11.04
C ARG A 120 -0.06 -2.90 10.31
N ASN A 121 -1.18 -3.33 9.78
CA ASN A 121 -1.28 -4.57 9.03
C ASN A 121 -1.36 -4.33 7.53
N GLY A 122 -0.68 -5.17 6.76
CA GLY A 122 -0.74 -5.19 5.30
C GLY A 122 -1.88 -6.04 4.72
N SER A 123 -1.85 -6.26 3.41
CA SER A 123 -2.64 -7.27 2.68
C SER A 123 -4.15 -7.25 2.91
N SER A 124 -4.75 -6.10 3.21
CA SER A 124 -6.20 -5.96 3.47
C SER A 124 -6.75 -6.78 4.65
N ILE A 125 -5.88 -7.27 5.54
CA ILE A 125 -6.27 -8.03 6.73
C ILE A 125 -7.02 -7.10 7.70
N GLY A 126 -8.16 -7.56 8.22
CA GLY A 126 -8.97 -6.82 9.20
C GLY A 126 -9.72 -5.62 8.65
N ILE A 127 -9.74 -5.41 7.31
CA ILE A 127 -10.46 -4.30 6.69
C ILE A 127 -11.98 -4.57 6.67
N SER A 128 -12.77 -3.52 6.91
CA SER A 128 -14.22 -3.55 6.80
C SER A 128 -14.75 -2.26 6.17
N ILE A 129 -15.75 -2.37 5.28
CA ILE A 129 -16.48 -1.23 4.74
C ILE A 129 -17.81 -1.12 5.48
N ILE A 130 -18.05 0.03 6.09
CA ILE A 130 -19.25 0.32 6.88
C ILE A 130 -20.16 1.24 6.08
N LYS A 131 -21.28 0.70 5.64
CA LYS A 131 -22.36 1.43 4.94
C LYS A 131 -23.47 1.86 5.91
N ASP A 132 -23.59 1.18 7.06
CA ASP A 132 -24.55 1.44 8.12
C ASP A 132 -23.83 1.45 9.47
N ILE A 133 -24.11 2.46 10.30
CA ILE A 133 -23.46 2.68 11.60
C ILE A 133 -23.69 1.52 12.58
N THR A 134 -24.76 0.77 12.44
CA THR A 134 -25.09 -0.39 13.29
C THR A 134 -24.04 -1.49 13.20
N HIS A 135 -23.28 -1.57 12.10
CA HIS A 135 -22.21 -2.55 11.92
C HIS A 135 -20.86 -2.09 12.51
N LEU A 136 -20.75 -0.85 12.98
CA LEU A 136 -19.48 -0.27 13.43
C LEU A 136 -18.86 -1.07 14.56
N GLN A 137 -19.63 -1.43 15.58
CA GLN A 137 -19.12 -2.12 16.77
C GLN A 137 -18.47 -3.48 16.42
N VAL A 138 -19.14 -4.24 15.55
CA VAL A 138 -18.64 -5.55 15.11
C VAL A 138 -17.36 -5.40 14.29
N ALA A 139 -17.32 -4.39 13.40
CA ALA A 139 -16.15 -4.10 12.59
C ALA A 139 -14.95 -3.62 13.41
N LEU A 140 -15.18 -2.77 14.42
CA LEU A 140 -14.14 -2.34 15.36
C LEU A 140 -13.55 -3.52 16.12
N LYS A 141 -14.44 -4.38 16.70
CA LYS A 141 -13.97 -5.58 17.39
C LYS A 141 -13.07 -6.43 16.52
N LYS A 142 -13.47 -6.68 15.27
CA LYS A 142 -12.65 -7.43 14.31
C LYS A 142 -11.33 -6.73 13.98
N ALA A 143 -11.34 -5.40 13.82
CA ALA A 143 -10.13 -4.66 13.49
C ALA A 143 -9.14 -4.61 14.65
N PHE A 144 -9.62 -4.49 15.91
CA PHE A 144 -8.80 -4.51 17.12
C PHE A 144 -8.16 -5.87 17.42
N GLU A 145 -8.62 -6.96 16.83
CA GLU A 145 -7.89 -8.25 16.88
C GLU A 145 -6.48 -8.16 16.29
N PHE A 146 -6.21 -7.14 15.47
CA PHE A 146 -4.94 -6.92 14.77
C PHE A 146 -4.13 -5.73 15.31
N GLY A 147 -4.51 -5.14 16.43
CA GLY A 147 -3.80 -4.04 17.06
C GLY A 147 -4.74 -3.09 17.81
N TYR A 148 -4.18 -2.29 18.71
CA TYR A 148 -4.91 -1.40 19.60
C TYR A 148 -5.42 -0.11 18.94
N GLU A 149 -5.01 0.17 17.69
CA GLU A 149 -5.37 1.37 16.94
C GLU A 149 -5.93 1.02 15.56
N VAL A 150 -7.03 1.66 15.21
CA VAL A 150 -7.74 1.47 13.94
C VAL A 150 -7.87 2.82 13.22
N LEU A 151 -7.50 2.83 11.95
CA LEU A 151 -7.78 3.93 11.03
C LEU A 151 -9.19 3.78 10.47
N ILE A 152 -10.02 4.80 10.62
CA ILE A 152 -11.33 4.90 9.96
C ILE A 152 -11.25 6.04 8.96
N GLU A 153 -11.47 5.75 7.69
CA GLU A 153 -11.36 6.75 6.63
C GLU A 153 -12.60 6.79 5.75
N LYS A 154 -12.85 7.94 5.14
CA LYS A 154 -13.91 8.08 4.14
C LYS A 154 -13.70 7.08 3.01
N TYR A 155 -14.73 6.31 2.69
CA TYR A 155 -14.70 5.43 1.54
C TYR A 155 -14.68 6.24 0.23
N ILE A 156 -13.69 6.04 -0.58
CA ILE A 156 -13.58 6.63 -1.92
C ILE A 156 -14.02 5.59 -2.94
N ARG A 157 -15.13 5.86 -3.62
CA ARG A 157 -15.54 5.06 -4.75
C ARG A 157 -14.81 5.55 -6.00
N GLY A 158 -14.00 4.68 -6.58
CA GLY A 158 -13.18 5.07 -7.71
C GLY A 158 -12.44 3.91 -8.34
N ARG A 159 -11.52 4.25 -9.23
CA ARG A 159 -10.60 3.31 -9.88
C ARG A 159 -9.35 3.18 -9.02
N GLU A 160 -8.85 1.97 -8.87
CA GLU A 160 -7.65 1.69 -8.07
C GLU A 160 -6.43 1.57 -8.99
N PHE A 161 -5.39 2.32 -8.70
CA PHE A 161 -4.14 2.31 -9.42
C PHE A 161 -2.98 1.98 -8.51
N THR A 162 -1.97 1.36 -9.08
CA THR A 162 -0.69 1.17 -8.40
C THR A 162 0.45 1.62 -9.31
N VAL A 163 1.43 2.30 -8.73
CA VAL A 163 2.64 2.77 -9.42
C VAL A 163 3.85 2.23 -8.70
N GLY A 164 4.62 1.40 -9.39
CA GLY A 164 5.94 0.98 -8.93
C GLY A 164 6.93 2.13 -9.07
N ILE A 165 7.81 2.28 -8.09
CA ILE A 165 8.95 3.18 -8.15
C ILE A 165 10.21 2.34 -8.14
N LEU A 166 11.14 2.62 -9.01
CA LEU A 166 12.48 2.02 -9.05
C LEU A 166 13.52 3.13 -9.22
N ASP A 167 14.40 3.29 -8.25
CA ASP A 167 15.47 4.28 -8.24
C ASP A 167 15.00 5.68 -8.68
N ASP A 168 14.07 6.28 -7.98
CA ASP A 168 13.50 7.60 -8.32
C ASP A 168 12.82 7.70 -9.70
N LYS A 169 12.44 6.57 -10.30
CA LYS A 169 11.67 6.54 -11.54
C LYS A 169 10.34 5.86 -11.33
N ALA A 170 9.26 6.54 -11.71
CA ALA A 170 7.94 5.94 -11.75
C ALA A 170 7.82 4.97 -12.93
N LEU A 171 7.45 3.74 -12.67
CA LEU A 171 7.16 2.72 -13.66
C LEU A 171 5.79 2.97 -14.30
N PRO A 172 5.43 2.22 -15.35
CA PRO A 172 4.08 2.26 -15.91
C PRO A 172 3.00 2.03 -14.85
N ILE A 173 1.92 2.78 -14.96
CA ILE A 173 0.78 2.67 -14.04
C ILE A 173 0.03 1.39 -14.34
N ILE A 174 -0.36 0.68 -13.29
CA ILE A 174 -1.23 -0.49 -13.38
C ILE A 174 -2.56 -0.15 -12.72
N GLU A 175 -3.65 -0.36 -13.43
CA GLU A 175 -4.99 -0.33 -12.86
C GLU A 175 -5.35 -1.70 -12.32
N ILE A 176 -5.88 -1.72 -11.11
CA ILE A 176 -6.36 -2.93 -10.44
C ILE A 176 -7.88 -2.94 -10.54
N LYS A 177 -8.42 -3.93 -11.22
CA LYS A 177 -9.85 -4.14 -11.37
C LYS A 177 -10.26 -5.38 -10.57
N PRO A 178 -10.69 -5.22 -9.32
CA PRO A 178 -11.11 -6.35 -8.50
C PRO A 178 -12.40 -6.96 -9.06
N ALA A 179 -12.54 -8.27 -8.96
CA ALA A 179 -13.76 -8.98 -9.37
C ALA A 179 -14.97 -8.68 -8.45
N MET A 180 -14.71 -8.16 -7.25
CA MET A 180 -15.71 -7.79 -6.25
C MET A 180 -15.62 -6.30 -5.91
N GLU A 181 -16.63 -5.75 -5.24
CA GLU A 181 -16.70 -4.31 -4.89
C GLU A 181 -15.48 -3.79 -4.12
N PHE A 182 -14.66 -4.70 -3.59
CA PHE A 182 -13.48 -4.36 -2.80
C PHE A 182 -12.31 -5.32 -3.07
N PHE A 183 -11.08 -4.79 -3.16
CA PHE A 183 -9.84 -5.55 -3.31
C PHE A 183 -9.41 -6.16 -1.97
N SER A 184 -10.15 -7.19 -1.54
CA SER A 184 -9.92 -7.93 -0.30
C SER A 184 -8.65 -8.79 -0.36
N TYR A 185 -8.28 -9.39 0.78
CA TYR A 185 -7.22 -10.39 0.85
C TYR A 185 -7.45 -11.54 -0.15
N ASP A 186 -8.68 -12.07 -0.20
CA ASP A 186 -9.03 -13.14 -1.14
C ASP A 186 -8.91 -12.68 -2.60
N ALA A 187 -9.31 -11.44 -2.90
CA ALA A 187 -9.14 -10.86 -4.23
C ALA A 187 -7.66 -10.64 -4.62
N LYS A 188 -6.76 -10.51 -3.63
CA LYS A 188 -5.31 -10.35 -3.87
C LYS A 188 -4.59 -11.66 -4.13
N TYR A 189 -4.96 -12.72 -3.41
CA TYR A 189 -4.14 -13.94 -3.33
C TYR A 189 -4.83 -15.22 -3.78
N THR A 190 -6.17 -15.26 -3.74
CA THR A 190 -6.95 -16.47 -4.04
C THR A 190 -7.92 -16.30 -5.21
N ASP A 191 -8.36 -15.09 -5.51
CA ASP A 191 -9.30 -14.80 -6.60
C ASP A 191 -8.56 -14.42 -7.89
N ASN A 192 -8.40 -15.39 -8.78
CA ASN A 192 -7.76 -15.19 -10.10
C ASN A 192 -8.59 -14.30 -11.05
N ARG A 193 -9.74 -13.77 -10.64
CA ARG A 193 -10.59 -12.89 -11.47
C ARG A 193 -10.21 -11.41 -11.34
N THR A 194 -9.28 -11.04 -10.44
CA THR A 194 -8.73 -9.69 -10.42
C THR A 194 -7.89 -9.45 -11.66
N GLU A 195 -8.23 -8.42 -12.43
CA GLU A 195 -7.50 -8.02 -13.62
C GLU A 195 -6.49 -6.92 -13.28
N TYR A 196 -5.30 -7.02 -13.87
CA TYR A 196 -4.24 -6.01 -13.78
C TYR A 196 -3.97 -5.48 -15.18
N LEU A 197 -4.30 -4.21 -15.40
CA LEU A 197 -4.23 -3.59 -16.72
C LEU A 197 -3.12 -2.54 -16.73
N ILE A 198 -2.18 -2.65 -17.66
CA ILE A 198 -1.22 -1.57 -17.90
C ILE A 198 -1.99 -0.40 -18.48
N VAL A 199 -1.86 0.77 -17.83
CA VAL A 199 -2.59 1.97 -18.24
C VAL A 199 -1.93 2.62 -19.45
N GLU A 200 -2.71 2.88 -20.47
CA GLU A 200 -2.29 3.60 -21.66
C GLU A 200 -2.63 5.09 -21.57
N LYS A 201 -1.78 5.92 -22.20
CA LYS A 201 -2.00 7.37 -22.28
C LYS A 201 -2.90 7.68 -23.48
N THR A 202 -3.94 8.48 -23.27
CA THR A 202 -4.75 8.99 -24.37
C THR A 202 -4.34 10.43 -24.73
N ALA A 203 -4.17 10.70 -26.01
CA ALA A 203 -3.84 12.03 -26.52
C ALA A 203 -5.13 12.89 -26.56
N GLY A 204 -5.34 13.72 -25.52
CA GLY A 204 -6.21 14.90 -25.60
C GLY A 204 -7.63 14.76 -25.05
N ALA A 205 -7.97 15.76 -24.24
CA ALA A 205 -9.25 15.92 -23.53
C ALA A 205 -10.36 16.61 -24.39
N HIS A 206 -10.23 16.73 -25.70
CA HIS A 206 -11.14 17.52 -26.53
C HIS A 206 -12.24 16.75 -27.28
N ASP A 207 -12.22 15.44 -27.24
CA ASP A 207 -13.30 14.65 -27.84
C ASP A 207 -14.27 14.15 -26.74
N ARG A 208 -15.57 14.47 -26.88
CA ARG A 208 -16.63 13.95 -26.01
C ARG A 208 -16.68 12.41 -26.00
N ARG A 209 -16.14 11.76 -27.02
CA ARG A 209 -15.94 10.30 -27.06
C ARG A 209 -14.87 9.86 -26.10
N THR A 210 -13.79 10.66 -25.93
CA THR A 210 -12.70 10.39 -24.97
C THR A 210 -13.16 10.51 -23.53
N ALA A 211 -14.09 11.41 -23.20
CA ALA A 211 -14.63 11.53 -21.84
C ALA A 211 -15.45 10.28 -21.40
N ASN A 212 -16.06 9.57 -22.34
CA ASN A 212 -16.69 8.28 -22.05
C ASN A 212 -15.69 7.12 -22.03
N SER A 213 -14.64 7.16 -22.86
CA SER A 213 -13.57 6.16 -22.82
C SER A 213 -12.63 6.28 -21.62
N LEU A 214 -12.55 7.45 -20.97
CA LEU A 214 -11.86 7.61 -19.67
C LEU A 214 -12.51 6.81 -18.54
N ARG A 215 -13.73 6.32 -18.75
CA ARG A 215 -14.38 5.35 -17.86
C ARG A 215 -14.04 3.90 -18.20
N GLU A 216 -13.39 3.67 -19.34
CA GLU A 216 -12.88 2.37 -19.70
C GLU A 216 -11.58 2.09 -18.94
N PHE A 217 -11.49 0.94 -18.33
CA PHE A 217 -10.31 0.50 -17.61
C PHE A 217 -9.07 0.51 -18.53
N GLY A 218 -7.92 0.82 -17.94
CA GLY A 218 -6.65 0.83 -18.65
C GLY A 218 -6.34 2.14 -19.41
N LEU A 219 -7.18 3.19 -19.32
CA LEU A 219 -6.95 4.46 -20.01
C LEU A 219 -6.94 5.64 -19.04
N LEU A 220 -5.97 6.55 -19.22
CA LEU A 220 -5.89 7.86 -18.54
C LEU A 220 -5.49 8.93 -19.57
N THR A 221 -5.93 10.19 -19.33
CA THR A 221 -5.37 11.33 -20.07
C THR A 221 -3.89 11.45 -19.80
N SER A 222 -3.12 12.01 -20.75
CA SER A 222 -1.68 12.21 -20.58
C SER A 222 -1.36 13.06 -19.35
N SER A 223 -2.18 14.08 -19.01
CA SER A 223 -1.99 14.91 -17.83
C SER A 223 -2.23 14.13 -16.54
N LEU A 224 -3.32 13.37 -16.44
CA LEU A 224 -3.64 12.59 -15.24
C LEU A 224 -2.65 11.43 -15.04
N TYR A 225 -2.16 10.84 -16.12
CA TYR A 225 -1.10 9.83 -16.07
C TYR A 225 0.20 10.40 -15.48
N ALA A 226 0.62 11.59 -15.97
CA ALA A 226 1.81 12.26 -15.45
C ALA A 226 1.63 12.66 -13.98
N GLU A 227 0.47 13.23 -13.62
CA GLU A 227 0.12 13.59 -12.25
C GLU A 227 0.21 12.37 -11.31
N ALA A 228 -0.36 11.22 -11.70
CA ALA A 228 -0.30 10.00 -10.91
C ALA A 228 1.15 9.53 -10.67
N GLN A 229 2.02 9.61 -11.70
CA GLN A 229 3.43 9.29 -11.54
C GLN A 229 4.17 10.27 -10.63
N GLU A 230 3.89 11.57 -10.73
CA GLU A 230 4.47 12.60 -9.87
C GLU A 230 4.03 12.44 -8.40
N VAL A 231 2.74 12.19 -8.17
CA VAL A 231 2.20 11.88 -6.83
C VAL A 231 2.89 10.66 -6.23
N ALA A 232 3.08 9.60 -7.00
CA ALA A 232 3.74 8.39 -6.53
C ALA A 232 5.23 8.64 -6.18
N LEU A 233 5.96 9.37 -7.03
CA LEU A 233 7.35 9.76 -6.75
C LEU A 233 7.45 10.65 -5.52
N HIS A 234 6.53 11.61 -5.36
CA HIS A 234 6.49 12.47 -4.19
C HIS A 234 6.21 11.67 -2.92
N ALA A 235 5.24 10.75 -2.92
CA ALA A 235 4.95 9.87 -1.81
C ALA A 235 6.17 9.02 -1.40
N HIS A 236 6.87 8.43 -2.37
CA HIS A 236 8.11 7.67 -2.15
C HIS A 236 9.16 8.52 -1.41
N ARG A 237 9.42 9.75 -1.88
CA ARG A 237 10.43 10.65 -1.31
C ARG A 237 10.06 11.17 0.08
N VAL A 238 8.79 11.52 0.27
CA VAL A 238 8.27 12.04 1.56
C VAL A 238 8.41 11.03 2.69
N LEU A 239 8.26 9.74 2.39
CA LEU A 239 8.48 8.66 3.36
C LEU A 239 9.96 8.28 3.54
N GLY A 240 10.87 8.85 2.72
CA GLY A 240 12.29 8.49 2.73
C GLY A 240 12.56 7.09 2.18
N CYS A 241 11.71 6.59 1.33
CA CYS A 241 11.91 5.32 0.63
C CYS A 241 13.13 5.38 -0.30
N ARG A 242 13.74 4.25 -0.57
CA ARG A 242 14.87 4.10 -1.50
C ARG A 242 14.79 2.77 -2.25
N GLY A 243 15.51 2.70 -3.39
CA GLY A 243 15.60 1.52 -4.25
C GLY A 243 14.27 1.25 -4.94
N PHE A 244 13.33 0.67 -4.25
CA PHE A 244 12.01 0.43 -4.81
C PHE A 244 10.88 0.62 -3.80
N SER A 245 9.71 0.96 -4.29
CA SER A 245 8.44 1.00 -3.55
C SER A 245 7.26 0.83 -4.48
N ARG A 246 6.08 0.69 -3.91
CA ARG A 246 4.82 0.70 -4.63
C ARG A 246 3.87 1.68 -3.96
N VAL A 247 3.24 2.53 -4.74
CA VAL A 247 2.27 3.51 -4.26
C VAL A 247 0.91 3.17 -4.83
N ASP A 248 -0.04 2.89 -3.95
CA ASP A 248 -1.43 2.59 -4.30
C ASP A 248 -2.26 3.88 -4.15
N MET A 249 -3.11 4.16 -5.13
CA MET A 249 -3.93 5.38 -5.17
C MET A 249 -5.31 5.11 -5.74
N LEU A 250 -6.25 5.96 -5.39
CA LEU A 250 -7.63 5.92 -5.89
C LEU A 250 -7.90 7.16 -6.74
N LEU A 251 -8.53 6.95 -7.88
CA LEU A 251 -9.07 8.02 -8.71
C LEU A 251 -10.58 8.07 -8.51
N ASP A 252 -11.08 9.15 -7.91
CA ASP A 252 -12.51 9.32 -7.65
C ASP A 252 -13.32 9.60 -8.93
N GLY A 253 -14.65 9.63 -8.80
CA GLY A 253 -15.55 9.91 -9.93
C GLY A 253 -15.46 11.35 -10.49
N LYS A 254 -14.64 12.22 -9.87
CA LYS A 254 -14.35 13.59 -10.30
C LYS A 254 -12.94 13.71 -10.90
N ASN A 255 -12.27 12.60 -11.17
CA ASN A 255 -10.88 12.53 -11.64
C ASN A 255 -9.86 13.17 -10.69
N LYS A 256 -10.08 13.00 -9.38
CA LYS A 256 -9.16 13.44 -8.34
C LYS A 256 -8.43 12.22 -7.78
N LEU A 257 -7.11 12.31 -7.75
CA LEU A 257 -6.21 11.33 -7.13
C LEU A 257 -6.09 11.57 -5.62
#